data_8e6292fa4c04f7c32df5fd52c0741609
#
_entry.id   8e6292fa4c04f7c32df5fd52c0741609
#
_cell.length_a   1.000
_cell.length_b   1.000
_cell.length_c   1.000
_cell.angle_alpha   90.00
_cell.angle_beta   90.00
_cell.angle_gamma   90.00
#
_symmetry.space_group_name_H-M   'P 1'
#
loop_
_entity.id
_entity.type
_entity.pdbx_description
1 polymer ?
#
loop_
_entity_poly.entity_id
_entity_poly.type
_entity_poly.pdbx_seq_one_letter_code
_entity_poly.pdbx_strand_id
1 'polypeptide(L)'
;AGNFITYLSNSNMLTQIHIANVAVSWGLLILIWLVQIIIYPGLAHIPSNDFVKYHAWYVTRITLIVLPLMICEIIIAIAWFFLQDNMFYPNVAGGLVILVWCSTFIFQVPIHKGLQAGKNKSKIRRLVATNWIRTIAWSIKAVIVVVFAAERL
;
A
#
# COMPACT_ATOMS: atom_id res chain seq x y z
N ALA A 1 -1.60 -10.53 40.53
CA ALA A 1 -0.57 -11.12 39.62
C ALA A 1 -1.10 -11.29 38.19
N GLY A 2 -2.35 -11.74 37.98
CA GLY A 2 -2.93 -11.95 36.64
C GLY A 2 -3.00 -10.66 35.80
N ASN A 3 -3.46 -9.57 36.37
CA ASN A 3 -3.62 -8.28 35.64
C ASN A 3 -2.28 -7.68 35.15
N PHE A 4 -1.19 -7.87 35.91
CA PHE A 4 0.13 -7.34 35.53
C PHE A 4 0.73 -8.10 34.35
N ILE A 5 0.63 -9.42 34.33
CA ILE A 5 1.12 -10.25 33.22
C ILE A 5 0.33 -9.95 31.94
N THR A 6 -0.98 -9.80 32.03
CA THR A 6 -1.84 -9.43 30.89
C THR A 6 -1.50 -8.04 30.36
N TYR A 7 -1.21 -7.08 31.24
CA TYR A 7 -0.79 -5.73 30.86
C TYR A 7 0.55 -5.75 30.10
N LEU A 8 1.56 -6.47 30.61
CA LEU A 8 2.86 -6.62 29.96
C LEU A 8 2.76 -7.34 28.60
N SER A 9 1.89 -8.35 28.50
CA SER A 9 1.64 -9.04 27.23
C SER A 9 1.02 -8.10 26.19
N ASN A 10 0.04 -7.28 26.58
CA ASN A 10 -0.60 -6.33 25.69
C ASN A 10 0.35 -5.21 25.25
N SER A 11 1.21 -4.71 26.14
CA SER A 11 2.20 -3.67 25.78
C SER A 11 3.23 -4.19 24.78
N ASN A 12 3.71 -5.41 24.95
CA ASN A 12 4.63 -6.05 24.00
C ASN A 12 3.98 -6.28 22.63
N MET A 13 2.74 -6.73 22.61
CA MET A 13 1.99 -6.95 21.37
C MET A 13 1.76 -5.64 20.61
N LEU A 14 1.38 -4.56 21.29
CA LEU A 14 1.24 -3.23 20.69
C LEU A 14 2.55 -2.73 20.08
N THR A 15 3.67 -2.90 20.78
CA THR A 15 4.99 -2.53 20.25
C THR A 15 5.32 -3.28 18.98
N GLN A 16 5.07 -4.59 18.92
CA GLN A 16 5.30 -5.40 17.71
C GLN A 16 4.42 -4.94 16.55
N ILE A 17 3.15 -4.61 16.80
CA ILE A 17 2.23 -4.10 15.77
C ILE A 17 2.72 -2.74 15.24
N HIS A 18 3.24 -1.86 16.09
CA HIS A 18 3.78 -0.57 15.63
C HIS A 18 5.03 -0.75 14.77
N ILE A 19 5.95 -1.62 15.17
CA ILE A 19 7.14 -1.93 14.37
C ILE A 19 6.73 -2.50 12.99
N ALA A 20 5.81 -3.46 12.98
CA ALA A 20 5.29 -4.05 11.74
C ALA A 20 4.59 -2.98 10.87
N ASN A 21 3.81 -2.09 11.48
CA ASN A 21 3.12 -1.00 10.76
C ASN A 21 4.12 -0.05 10.10
N VAL A 22 5.16 0.36 10.82
CA VAL A 22 6.26 1.17 10.24
C VAL A 22 6.90 0.44 9.08
N ALA A 23 7.33 -0.80 9.27
CA ALA A 23 8.03 -1.58 8.25
C ALA A 23 7.20 -1.76 6.97
N VAL A 24 5.93 -2.17 7.09
CA VAL A 24 5.02 -2.37 5.95
C VAL A 24 4.69 -1.05 5.27
N SER A 25 4.42 0.02 6.02
CA SER A 25 4.11 1.34 5.45
C SER A 25 5.27 1.91 4.65
N TRP A 26 6.50 1.79 5.14
CA TRP A 26 7.69 2.23 4.41
C TRP A 26 8.02 1.35 3.22
N GLY A 27 7.82 0.03 3.32
CA GLY A 27 7.93 -0.88 2.19
C GLY A 27 6.98 -0.51 1.05
N LEU A 28 5.70 -0.26 1.37
CA LEU A 28 4.69 0.18 0.41
C LEU A 28 4.98 1.58 -0.13
N LEU A 29 5.48 2.51 0.68
CA LEU A 29 5.90 3.84 0.26
C LEU A 29 6.99 3.78 -0.82
N ILE A 30 8.07 3.07 -0.55
CA ILE A 30 9.18 2.93 -1.52
C ILE A 30 8.67 2.28 -2.80
N LEU A 31 7.90 1.20 -2.68
CA LEU A 31 7.36 0.46 -3.80
C LEU A 31 6.45 1.35 -4.68
N ILE A 32 5.54 2.12 -4.08
CA ILE A 32 4.61 2.94 -4.86
C ILE A 32 5.30 4.09 -5.57
N TRP A 33 6.35 4.67 -4.99
CA TRP A 33 7.15 5.69 -5.66
C TRP A 33 7.94 5.11 -6.84
N LEU A 34 8.49 3.91 -6.73
CA LEU A 34 9.10 3.20 -7.87
C LEU A 34 8.07 2.96 -8.99
N VAL A 35 6.88 2.51 -8.62
CA VAL A 35 5.78 2.30 -9.58
C VAL A 35 5.39 3.62 -10.25
N GLN A 36 5.26 4.70 -9.47
CA GLN A 36 4.80 6.01 -9.95
C GLN A 36 5.78 6.65 -10.92
N ILE A 37 7.07 6.63 -10.60
CA ILE A 37 8.08 7.41 -11.34
C ILE A 37 8.74 6.58 -12.44
N ILE A 38 8.93 5.28 -12.22
CA ILE A 38 9.74 4.46 -13.12
C ILE A 38 8.87 3.47 -13.88
N ILE A 39 8.10 2.64 -13.17
CA ILE A 39 7.50 1.46 -13.77
C ILE A 39 6.34 1.83 -14.69
N TYR A 40 5.36 2.58 -14.21
CA TYR A 40 4.18 2.94 -15.02
C TYR A 40 4.53 3.84 -16.21
N PRO A 41 5.35 4.91 -16.05
CA PRO A 41 5.84 5.65 -17.22
C PRO A 41 6.67 4.80 -18.17
N GLY A 42 7.47 3.85 -17.65
CA GLY A 42 8.27 2.92 -18.42
C GLY A 42 7.46 2.06 -19.39
N LEU A 43 6.21 1.74 -19.08
CA LEU A 43 5.32 1.00 -19.98
C LEU A 43 5.11 1.70 -21.33
N ALA A 44 5.23 3.03 -21.37
CA ALA A 44 5.12 3.78 -22.62
C ALA A 44 6.29 3.54 -23.57
N HIS A 45 7.46 3.10 -23.08
CA HIS A 45 8.66 2.88 -23.87
C HIS A 45 8.77 1.45 -24.43
N ILE A 46 7.93 0.51 -23.95
CA ILE A 46 7.95 -0.87 -24.47
C ILE A 46 7.40 -0.89 -25.90
N PRO A 47 8.08 -1.56 -26.86
CA PRO A 47 7.59 -1.72 -28.23
C PRO A 47 6.21 -2.39 -28.26
N SER A 48 5.36 -2.00 -29.21
CA SER A 48 3.97 -2.52 -29.28
C SER A 48 3.92 -4.03 -29.46
N ASN A 49 4.87 -4.62 -30.19
CA ASN A 49 4.93 -6.06 -30.45
C ASN A 49 5.23 -6.88 -29.18
N ASP A 50 6.00 -6.31 -28.25
CA ASP A 50 6.42 -6.98 -27.01
C ASP A 50 5.53 -6.61 -25.83
N PHE A 51 4.69 -5.59 -25.98
CA PHE A 51 3.96 -4.98 -24.89
C PHE A 51 3.08 -5.96 -24.13
N VAL A 52 2.29 -6.77 -24.80
CA VAL A 52 1.35 -7.71 -24.15
C VAL A 52 2.11 -8.74 -23.32
N LYS A 53 3.18 -9.31 -23.87
CA LYS A 53 4.02 -10.30 -23.19
C LYS A 53 4.71 -9.69 -21.97
N TYR A 54 5.32 -8.51 -22.15
CA TYR A 54 5.97 -7.78 -21.06
C TYR A 54 5.00 -7.39 -19.97
N HIS A 55 3.84 -6.82 -20.34
CA HIS A 55 2.81 -6.38 -19.39
C HIS A 55 2.28 -7.56 -18.56
N ALA A 56 1.98 -8.71 -19.17
CA ALA A 56 1.54 -9.89 -18.44
C ALA A 56 2.61 -10.39 -17.47
N TRP A 57 3.87 -10.46 -17.92
CA TRP A 57 5.02 -10.83 -17.10
C TRP A 57 5.19 -9.88 -15.90
N TYR A 58 5.13 -8.58 -16.15
CA TYR A 58 5.25 -7.54 -15.12
C TYR A 58 4.12 -7.62 -14.09
N VAL A 59 2.85 -7.64 -14.54
CA VAL A 59 1.69 -7.65 -13.65
C VAL A 59 1.72 -8.84 -12.71
N THR A 60 2.05 -10.03 -13.20
CA THR A 60 2.16 -11.22 -12.36
C THR A 60 3.21 -11.03 -11.26
N ARG A 61 4.39 -10.52 -11.59
CA ARG A 61 5.48 -10.38 -10.63
C ARG A 61 5.26 -9.27 -9.62
N ILE A 62 4.77 -8.12 -10.06
CA ILE A 62 4.50 -7.03 -9.14
C ILE A 62 3.35 -7.39 -8.16
N THR A 63 2.36 -8.15 -8.63
CA THR A 63 1.27 -8.62 -7.77
C THR A 63 1.77 -9.53 -6.67
N LEU A 64 2.74 -10.41 -6.94
CA LEU A 64 3.34 -11.28 -5.93
C LEU A 64 4.05 -10.50 -4.81
N ILE A 65 4.46 -9.28 -5.06
CA ILE A 65 5.12 -8.41 -4.06
C ILE A 65 4.10 -7.50 -3.37
N VAL A 66 3.27 -6.82 -4.18
CA VAL A 66 2.34 -5.79 -3.68
C VAL A 66 1.20 -6.41 -2.87
N LEU A 67 0.60 -7.50 -3.35
CA LEU A 67 -0.59 -8.06 -2.74
C LEU A 67 -0.36 -8.58 -1.31
N PRO A 68 0.72 -9.33 -1.01
CA PRO A 68 1.02 -9.72 0.36
C PRO A 68 1.23 -8.52 1.29
N LEU A 69 1.96 -7.49 0.83
CA LEU A 69 2.17 -6.27 1.62
C LEU A 69 0.85 -5.53 1.90
N MET A 70 -0.03 -5.42 0.92
CA MET A 70 -1.35 -4.82 1.08
C MET A 70 -2.25 -5.63 2.03
N ILE A 71 -2.17 -6.97 2.00
CA ILE A 71 -2.90 -7.83 2.95
C ILE A 71 -2.35 -7.65 4.36
N CYS A 72 -1.02 -7.68 4.54
CA CYS A 72 -0.39 -7.40 5.84
C CYS A 72 -0.81 -6.02 6.37
N GLU A 73 -0.88 -5.01 5.49
CA GLU A 73 -1.32 -3.66 5.86
C GLU A 73 -2.75 -3.65 6.43
N ILE A 74 -3.71 -4.36 5.81
CA ILE A 74 -5.08 -4.49 6.35
C ILE A 74 -5.07 -5.16 7.71
N ILE A 75 -4.37 -6.28 7.85
CA ILE A 75 -4.32 -7.03 9.11
C ILE A 75 -3.76 -6.14 10.23
N ILE A 76 -2.67 -5.42 9.95
CA ILE A 76 -2.06 -4.49 10.90
C ILE A 76 -3.00 -3.34 11.24
N ALA A 77 -3.69 -2.76 10.24
CA ALA A 77 -4.63 -1.66 10.48
C ALA A 77 -5.81 -2.11 11.35
N ILE A 78 -6.36 -3.31 11.13
CA ILE A 78 -7.41 -3.89 11.96
C ILE A 78 -6.90 -4.14 13.38
N ALA A 79 -5.74 -4.76 13.54
CA ALA A 79 -5.15 -5.03 14.85
C ALA A 79 -4.88 -3.72 15.62
N TRP A 80 -4.36 -2.71 14.94
CA TRP A 80 -4.12 -1.39 15.54
C TRP A 80 -5.41 -0.73 15.99
N PHE A 81 -6.47 -0.80 15.18
CA PHE A 81 -7.78 -0.27 15.52
C PHE A 81 -8.35 -0.86 16.80
N PHE A 82 -8.26 -2.17 17.01
CA PHE A 82 -8.83 -2.84 18.18
C PHE A 82 -7.95 -2.78 19.45
N LEU A 83 -6.66 -2.51 19.31
CA LEU A 83 -5.71 -2.55 20.43
C LEU A 83 -5.30 -1.16 20.93
N GLN A 84 -5.72 -0.09 20.24
CA GLN A 84 -5.32 1.27 20.57
C GLN A 84 -6.47 2.06 21.21
N ASP A 85 -6.20 2.70 22.36
CA ASP A 85 -7.19 3.54 23.05
C ASP A 85 -7.43 4.87 22.32
N ASN A 86 -6.35 5.50 21.80
CA ASN A 86 -6.49 6.70 21.00
C ASN A 86 -6.83 6.35 19.55
N MET A 87 -8.09 6.60 19.19
CA MET A 87 -8.66 6.21 17.90
C MET A 87 -8.33 7.16 16.74
N PHE A 88 -7.73 8.33 16.99
CA PHE A 88 -7.45 9.31 15.92
C PHE A 88 -6.53 8.73 14.84
N TYR A 89 -5.33 8.29 15.22
CA TYR A 89 -4.35 7.76 14.28
C TYR A 89 -4.80 6.47 13.56
N PRO A 90 -5.36 5.46 14.27
CA PRO A 90 -5.90 4.27 13.61
C PRO A 90 -7.02 4.57 12.61
N ASN A 91 -7.93 5.49 12.93
CA ASN A 91 -9.03 5.87 12.03
C ASN A 91 -8.52 6.53 10.75
N VAL A 92 -7.60 7.51 10.87
CA VAL A 92 -7.03 8.18 9.70
C VAL A 92 -6.23 7.20 8.83
N ALA A 93 -5.37 6.38 9.44
CA ALA A 93 -4.60 5.38 8.74
C ALA A 93 -5.49 4.33 8.06
N GLY A 94 -6.52 3.84 8.75
CA GLY A 94 -7.52 2.91 8.21
C GLY A 94 -8.29 3.49 7.02
N GLY A 95 -8.70 4.76 7.11
CA GLY A 95 -9.33 5.48 5.99
C GLY A 95 -8.43 5.56 4.76
N LEU A 96 -7.13 5.81 4.95
CA LEU A 96 -6.15 5.81 3.86
C LEU A 96 -5.97 4.41 3.24
N VAL A 97 -5.96 3.35 4.06
CA VAL A 97 -5.92 1.96 3.56
C VAL A 97 -7.15 1.67 2.69
N ILE A 98 -8.36 2.03 3.16
CA ILE A 98 -9.60 1.87 2.39
C ILE A 98 -9.51 2.64 1.07
N LEU A 99 -9.05 3.88 1.08
CA LEU A 99 -8.86 4.70 -0.12
C LEU A 99 -7.94 4.02 -1.14
N VAL A 100 -6.82 3.46 -0.69
CA VAL A 100 -5.87 2.73 -1.54
C VAL A 100 -6.54 1.50 -2.17
N TRP A 101 -7.27 0.71 -1.42
CA TRP A 101 -7.97 -0.46 -1.93
C TRP A 101 -9.08 -0.08 -2.92
N CYS A 102 -9.89 0.92 -2.60
CA CYS A 102 -10.90 1.45 -3.53
C CYS A 102 -10.25 1.94 -4.83
N SER A 103 -9.18 2.74 -4.74
CA SER A 103 -8.43 3.20 -5.92
C SER A 103 -7.88 2.03 -6.74
N THR A 104 -7.38 0.99 -6.08
CA THR A 104 -6.85 -0.19 -6.76
C THR A 104 -7.93 -0.91 -7.57
N PHE A 105 -9.08 -1.19 -6.98
CA PHE A 105 -10.16 -1.92 -7.67
C PHE A 105 -10.92 -1.06 -8.69
N ILE A 106 -11.10 0.23 -8.42
CA ILE A 106 -11.87 1.12 -9.32
C ILE A 106 -11.01 1.55 -10.52
N PHE A 107 -9.72 1.79 -10.34
CA PHE A 107 -8.87 2.34 -11.39
C PHE A 107 -7.81 1.36 -11.88
N GLN A 108 -6.96 0.84 -10.99
CA GLN A 108 -5.76 0.11 -11.40
C GLN A 108 -6.12 -1.21 -12.07
N VAL A 109 -6.95 -2.03 -11.44
CA VAL A 109 -7.34 -3.34 -11.96
C VAL A 109 -8.03 -3.23 -13.33
N PRO A 110 -9.05 -2.37 -13.55
CA PRO A 110 -9.68 -2.24 -14.87
C PRO A 110 -8.74 -1.71 -15.95
N ILE A 111 -7.85 -0.76 -15.60
CA ILE A 111 -6.89 -0.23 -16.58
C ILE A 111 -5.89 -1.30 -16.98
N HIS A 112 -5.33 -2.07 -16.03
CA HIS A 112 -4.44 -3.18 -16.32
C HIS A 112 -5.12 -4.25 -17.17
N LYS A 113 -6.37 -4.61 -16.85
CA LYS A 113 -7.17 -5.53 -17.68
C LYS A 113 -7.33 -5.02 -19.10
N GLY A 114 -7.57 -3.71 -19.25
CA GLY A 114 -7.68 -3.09 -20.58
C GLY A 114 -6.37 -3.00 -21.35
N LEU A 115 -5.22 -3.11 -20.70
CA LEU A 115 -3.89 -3.13 -21.33
C LEU A 115 -3.46 -4.54 -21.77
N GLN A 116 -4.13 -5.58 -21.30
CA GLN A 116 -3.88 -6.96 -21.75
C GLN A 116 -4.23 -7.18 -23.24
N ALA A 117 -5.14 -6.37 -23.80
CA ALA A 117 -5.51 -6.43 -25.22
C ALA A 117 -4.47 -5.76 -26.14
N GLY A 118 -3.50 -5.04 -25.61
CA GLY A 118 -2.47 -4.35 -26.38
C GLY A 118 -2.06 -3.00 -25.79
N LYS A 119 -0.99 -2.44 -26.37
CA LYS A 119 -0.46 -1.13 -25.95
C LYS A 119 -1.45 -0.01 -26.26
N ASN A 120 -1.82 0.75 -25.24
CA ASN A 120 -2.67 1.92 -25.37
C ASN A 120 -2.12 3.09 -24.56
N LYS A 121 -1.60 4.10 -25.23
CA LYS A 121 -0.94 5.26 -24.60
C LYS A 121 -1.91 6.05 -23.70
N SER A 122 -3.19 6.14 -24.04
CA SER A 122 -4.19 6.83 -23.21
C SER A 122 -4.42 6.09 -21.89
N LYS A 123 -4.56 4.75 -21.93
CA LYS A 123 -4.69 3.92 -20.74
C LYS A 123 -3.43 3.99 -19.86
N ILE A 124 -2.23 3.99 -20.45
CA ILE A 124 -0.98 4.15 -19.69
C ILE A 124 -0.95 5.49 -18.99
N ARG A 125 -1.28 6.60 -19.66
CA ARG A 125 -1.38 7.92 -19.03
C ARG A 125 -2.38 7.95 -17.89
N ARG A 126 -3.56 7.34 -18.09
CA ARG A 126 -4.59 7.24 -17.04
C ARG A 126 -4.10 6.39 -15.85
N LEU A 127 -3.35 5.31 -16.10
CA LEU A 127 -2.74 4.49 -15.07
C LEU A 127 -1.78 5.32 -14.20
N VAL A 128 -0.88 6.09 -14.81
CA VAL A 128 0.05 7.00 -14.12
C VAL A 128 -0.71 8.06 -13.32
N ALA A 129 -1.72 8.70 -13.94
CA ALA A 129 -2.47 9.77 -13.29
C ALA A 129 -3.28 9.28 -12.08
N THR A 130 -3.99 8.15 -12.22
CA THR A 130 -4.81 7.62 -11.12
C THR A 130 -3.98 6.99 -10.00
N ASN A 131 -2.74 6.57 -10.29
CA ASN A 131 -1.85 6.02 -9.27
C ASN A 131 -1.38 7.06 -8.24
N TRP A 132 -1.43 8.35 -8.56
CA TRP A 132 -1.15 9.42 -7.60
C TRP A 132 -2.02 9.35 -6.35
N ILE A 133 -3.27 8.88 -6.46
CA ILE A 133 -4.16 8.68 -5.30
C ILE A 133 -3.50 7.72 -4.30
N ARG A 134 -2.97 6.61 -4.77
CA ARG A 134 -2.28 5.61 -3.94
C ARG A 134 -0.95 6.14 -3.41
N THR A 135 -0.19 6.81 -4.27
CA THR A 135 1.12 7.38 -3.90
C THR A 135 0.98 8.39 -2.76
N ILE A 136 0.03 9.31 -2.87
CA ILE A 136 -0.24 10.31 -1.84
C ILE A 136 -0.77 9.64 -0.57
N ALA A 137 -1.73 8.72 -0.68
CA ALA A 137 -2.33 8.06 0.47
C ALA A 137 -1.28 7.26 1.29
N TRP A 138 -0.43 6.47 0.63
CA TRP A 138 0.64 5.74 1.31
C TRP A 138 1.74 6.66 1.85
N SER A 139 2.03 7.78 1.19
CA SER A 139 2.99 8.78 1.70
C SER A 139 2.49 9.42 3.00
N ILE A 140 1.23 9.84 3.03
CA ILE A 140 0.60 10.40 4.23
C ILE A 140 0.56 9.35 5.35
N LYS A 141 0.15 8.12 5.04
CA LYS A 141 0.09 7.04 6.02
C LYS A 141 1.47 6.75 6.64
N ALA A 142 2.52 6.68 5.83
CA ALA A 142 3.87 6.45 6.33
C ALA A 142 4.34 7.53 7.30
N VAL A 143 4.02 8.81 7.03
CA VAL A 143 4.29 9.92 7.95
C VAL A 143 3.50 9.76 9.25
N ILE A 144 2.20 9.49 9.18
CA ILE A 144 1.33 9.31 10.35
C ILE A 144 1.86 8.22 11.29
N VAL A 145 2.27 7.09 10.72
CA VAL A 145 2.78 5.95 11.51
C VAL A 145 4.09 6.29 12.22
N VAL A 146 4.97 7.07 11.58
CA VAL A 146 6.24 7.52 12.21
C VAL A 146 5.98 8.56 13.29
N VAL A 147 5.13 9.56 13.03
CA VAL A 147 4.75 10.57 14.03
C VAL A 147 4.17 9.91 15.27
N PHE A 148 3.23 8.99 15.08
CA PHE A 148 2.64 8.23 16.18
C PHE A 148 3.69 7.42 16.96
N ALA A 149 4.64 6.77 16.28
CA ALA A 149 5.70 6.02 16.94
C ALA A 149 6.64 6.94 17.74
N ALA A 150 6.96 8.13 17.20
CA ALA A 150 7.83 9.10 17.87
C ALA A 150 7.19 9.74 19.13
N GLU A 151 5.86 9.86 19.19
CA GLU A 151 5.14 10.36 20.37
C GLU A 151 5.15 9.36 21.54
N ARG A 152 5.60 8.13 21.32
CA ARG A 152 5.59 7.03 22.30
C ARG A 152 6.99 6.56 22.74
N LEU A 153 8.03 7.12 22.14
CA LEU A 153 9.43 6.95 22.56
C LEU A 153 9.80 8.01 23.61
#